data_2181f0868665c2b344df74216f8454af
#
_entry.id   2181f0868665c2b344df74216f8454af
#
_cell.length_a   1.000
_cell.length_b   1.000
_cell.length_c   1.000
_cell.angle_alpha   90.00
_cell.angle_beta   90.00
_cell.angle_gamma   90.00
#
_symmetry.space_group_name_H-M   'P 1'
#
loop_
_entity.id
_entity.type
_entity.pdbx_description
1 polymer ?
#
loop_
_entity_poly.entity_id
_entity_poly.type
_entity_poly.pdbx_seq_one_letter_code
_entity_poly.pdbx_strand_id
1 'polypeptide(L)'
;MAGTGKVVQVIGTVVDVEFAPEDLPDIYHALELELDGEKLVMEAEQHVGNNWVRCLSLGSTDGLQRGVEVTNTGAPVTVPVGPGTLGRLFDVTGTALDGLGDVPAEDHWPIHRQPPPFDEQTGTTEQLETGVKVFDLLTPFQRGGKIGAIGGAGRPFPSPEIRLGVVSGAGAVAERSDLRKHGY
;
A
#
# COMPACT_ATOMS: atom_id res chain seq x y z
N MET A 1 -14.12 18.59 -10.74
CA MET A 1 -12.95 19.10 -11.50
C MET A 1 -11.74 18.92 -10.58
N ALA A 2 -10.58 18.56 -11.12
CA ALA A 2 -9.38 18.44 -10.31
C ALA A 2 -8.97 19.84 -9.81
N GLY A 3 -9.06 20.09 -8.51
CA GLY A 3 -8.61 21.34 -7.91
C GLY A 3 -7.08 21.38 -7.84
N THR A 4 -6.50 22.58 -7.92
CA THR A 4 -5.06 22.78 -7.76
C THR A 4 -4.76 23.57 -6.51
N GLY A 5 -3.71 23.15 -5.80
CA GLY A 5 -3.20 23.80 -4.60
C GLY A 5 -1.71 24.11 -4.72
N LYS A 6 -1.15 24.70 -3.68
CA LYS A 6 0.28 25.01 -3.59
C LYS A 6 0.85 24.58 -2.25
N VAL A 7 2.03 23.99 -2.29
CA VAL A 7 2.79 23.63 -1.09
C VAL A 7 3.09 24.88 -0.27
N VAL A 8 2.69 24.90 0.99
CA VAL A 8 2.94 26.00 1.93
C VAL A 8 4.03 25.66 2.92
N GLN A 9 4.05 24.41 3.39
CA GLN A 9 4.99 23.96 4.40
C GLN A 9 5.35 22.48 4.19
N VAL A 10 6.62 22.13 4.45
CA VAL A 10 7.13 20.76 4.42
C VAL A 10 7.82 20.48 5.76
N ILE A 11 7.39 19.42 6.45
CA ILE A 11 7.96 18.97 7.72
C ILE A 11 8.17 17.45 7.64
N GLY A 12 9.33 17.03 7.15
CA GLY A 12 9.56 15.62 6.86
C GLY A 12 8.54 15.09 5.84
N THR A 13 7.82 14.03 6.17
CA THR A 13 6.77 13.44 5.32
C THR A 13 5.43 14.19 5.39
N VAL A 14 5.29 15.17 6.28
CA VAL A 14 4.07 15.98 6.39
C VAL A 14 4.19 17.22 5.54
N VAL A 15 3.23 17.43 4.66
CA VAL A 15 3.17 18.56 3.74
C VAL A 15 1.86 19.29 3.91
N ASP A 16 1.90 20.58 4.16
CA ASP A 16 0.70 21.42 4.20
C ASP A 16 0.54 22.12 2.86
N VAL A 17 -0.65 21.98 2.27
CA VAL A 17 -1.01 22.50 0.93
C VAL A 17 -2.19 23.45 1.06
N GLU A 18 -2.11 24.61 0.42
CA GLU A 18 -3.17 25.60 0.34
C GLU A 18 -3.97 25.42 -0.94
N PHE A 19 -5.29 25.39 -0.84
CA PHE A 19 -6.22 25.29 -1.96
C PHE A 19 -7.13 26.53 -2.00
N ALA A 20 -7.80 26.75 -3.14
CA ALA A 20 -8.95 27.65 -3.16
C ALA A 20 -10.11 27.04 -2.35
N PRO A 21 -10.99 27.84 -1.73
CA PRO A 21 -12.09 27.31 -0.92
C PRO A 21 -12.99 26.30 -1.64
N GLU A 22 -13.17 26.49 -2.95
CA GLU A 22 -13.98 25.63 -3.82
C GLU A 22 -13.27 24.38 -4.28
N ASP A 23 -11.94 24.28 -4.13
CA ASP A 23 -11.09 23.21 -4.61
C ASP A 23 -10.54 22.34 -3.47
N LEU A 24 -10.98 22.56 -2.24
CA LEU A 24 -10.54 21.78 -1.09
C LEU A 24 -10.77 20.29 -1.30
N PRO A 25 -9.73 19.44 -1.21
CA PRO A 25 -9.89 18.00 -1.33
C PRO A 25 -10.64 17.43 -0.14
N ASP A 26 -11.40 16.36 -0.38
CA ASP A 26 -11.91 15.54 0.72
C ASP A 26 -10.77 14.78 1.41
N ILE A 27 -11.00 14.39 2.67
CA ILE A 27 -10.05 13.57 3.44
C ILE A 27 -9.84 12.23 2.72
N TYR A 28 -8.61 11.75 2.70
CA TYR A 28 -8.12 10.59 1.97
C TYR A 28 -8.06 10.73 0.46
N HIS A 29 -8.32 11.90 -0.10
CA HIS A 29 -8.02 12.12 -1.53
C HIS A 29 -6.52 12.07 -1.78
N ALA A 30 -6.14 11.46 -2.89
CA ALA A 30 -4.79 11.47 -3.41
C ALA A 30 -4.47 12.82 -4.04
N LEU A 31 -3.36 13.38 -3.66
CA LEU A 31 -2.81 14.61 -4.21
C LEU A 31 -1.51 14.29 -4.93
N GLU A 32 -1.30 14.84 -6.08
CA GLU A 32 -0.15 14.56 -6.93
C GLU A 32 0.64 15.82 -7.25
N LEU A 33 1.95 15.71 -7.24
CA LEU A 33 2.86 16.72 -7.74
C LEU A 33 4.03 16.07 -8.48
N GLU A 34 4.73 16.84 -9.27
CA GLU A 34 5.95 16.42 -9.93
C GLU A 34 7.16 16.98 -9.18
N LEU A 35 8.07 16.10 -8.79
CA LEU A 35 9.32 16.45 -8.11
C LEU A 35 10.49 15.80 -8.85
N ASP A 36 11.39 16.61 -9.41
CA ASP A 36 12.57 16.16 -10.15
C ASP A 36 12.28 15.19 -11.32
N GLY A 37 11.09 15.32 -11.93
CA GLY A 37 10.63 14.44 -13.02
C GLY A 37 10.00 13.14 -12.57
N GLU A 38 9.83 12.94 -11.27
CA GLU A 38 9.11 11.82 -10.68
C GLU A 38 7.79 12.29 -10.07
N LYS A 39 6.78 11.44 -10.12
CA LYS A 39 5.49 11.70 -9.54
C LYS A 39 5.51 11.40 -8.04
N LEU A 40 5.28 12.42 -7.21
CA LEU A 40 5.09 12.26 -5.79
C LEU A 40 3.60 12.28 -5.46
N VAL A 41 3.15 11.23 -4.77
CA VAL A 41 1.77 11.09 -4.30
C VAL A 41 1.71 11.39 -2.81
N MET A 42 0.71 12.15 -2.41
CA MET A 42 0.40 12.47 -1.02
C MET A 42 -1.07 12.17 -0.74
N GLU A 43 -1.42 11.91 0.50
CA GLU A 43 -2.79 11.71 0.95
C GLU A 43 -3.25 12.87 1.83
N ALA A 44 -4.45 13.38 1.58
CA ALA A 44 -5.07 14.42 2.40
C ALA A 44 -5.57 13.83 3.72
N GLU A 45 -4.98 14.23 4.86
CA GLU A 45 -5.27 13.66 6.18
C GLU A 45 -6.16 14.55 7.03
N GLN A 46 -6.00 15.86 6.91
CA GLN A 46 -6.69 16.80 7.79
C GLN A 46 -6.83 18.18 7.18
N HIS A 47 -7.99 18.80 7.35
CA HIS A 47 -8.18 20.24 7.14
C HIS A 47 -7.69 21.00 8.36
N VAL A 48 -6.67 21.85 8.20
CA VAL A 48 -6.05 22.60 9.31
C VAL A 48 -6.74 23.93 9.56
N GLY A 49 -7.53 24.39 8.60
CA GLY A 49 -8.14 25.72 8.58
C GLY A 49 -7.44 26.65 7.58
N ASN A 50 -8.03 27.81 7.31
CA ASN A 50 -7.52 28.79 6.33
C ASN A 50 -7.28 28.18 4.93
N ASN A 51 -8.10 27.21 4.52
CA ASN A 51 -7.98 26.45 3.26
C ASN A 51 -6.69 25.62 3.15
N TRP A 52 -6.04 25.36 4.26
CA TRP A 52 -4.86 24.49 4.30
C TRP A 52 -5.28 23.05 4.61
N VAL A 53 -4.69 22.15 3.88
CA VAL A 53 -4.85 20.71 4.04
C VAL A 53 -3.52 20.11 4.42
N ARG A 54 -3.50 19.36 5.50
CA ARG A 54 -2.35 18.58 5.93
C ARG A 54 -2.36 17.25 5.21
N CYS A 55 -1.24 16.95 4.56
CA CYS A 55 -1.08 15.78 3.73
C CYS A 55 0.09 14.94 4.22
N LEU A 56 -0.02 13.63 4.06
CA LEU A 56 1.06 12.68 4.29
C LEU A 56 1.65 12.27 2.93
N SER A 57 2.94 12.49 2.77
CA SER A 57 3.65 12.04 1.57
C SER A 57 3.89 10.53 1.61
N LEU A 58 3.59 9.86 0.51
CA LEU A 58 3.83 8.43 0.31
C LEU A 58 5.21 8.14 -0.33
N GLY A 59 5.97 9.19 -0.63
CA GLY A 59 7.34 9.11 -1.14
C GLY A 59 8.26 10.09 -0.44
N SER A 60 9.52 10.19 -0.90
CA SER A 60 10.49 11.16 -0.37
C SER A 60 10.06 12.59 -0.69
N THR A 61 10.20 13.47 0.30
CA THR A 61 9.96 14.91 0.17
C THR A 61 11.27 15.69 0.01
N ASP A 62 12.38 15.00 -0.19
CA ASP A 62 13.69 15.63 -0.37
C ASP A 62 13.67 16.52 -1.62
N GLY A 63 14.06 17.78 -1.47
CA GLY A 63 14.02 18.76 -2.56
C GLY A 63 12.67 19.46 -2.75
N LEU A 64 11.59 19.04 -2.08
CA LEU A 64 10.29 19.68 -2.22
C LEU A 64 10.31 21.10 -1.64
N GLN A 65 9.93 22.07 -2.46
CA GLN A 65 9.93 23.48 -2.11
C GLN A 65 8.51 24.02 -1.93
N ARG A 66 8.42 25.13 -1.18
CA ARG A 66 7.16 25.90 -1.10
C ARG A 66 6.79 26.47 -2.47
N GLY A 67 5.51 26.54 -2.74
CA GLY A 67 4.97 27.10 -3.97
C GLY A 67 4.86 26.11 -5.13
N VAL A 68 5.33 24.87 -4.95
CA VAL A 68 5.11 23.80 -5.94
C VAL A 68 3.62 23.54 -6.07
N GLU A 69 3.15 23.39 -7.30
CA GLU A 69 1.75 23.11 -7.60
C GLU A 69 1.40 21.66 -7.30
N VAL A 70 0.23 21.47 -6.70
CA VAL A 70 -0.30 20.16 -6.29
C VAL A 70 -1.67 19.98 -6.92
N THR A 71 -1.92 18.84 -7.54
CA THR A 71 -3.20 18.51 -8.16
C THR A 71 -3.99 17.53 -7.28
N ASN A 72 -5.24 17.85 -6.99
CA ASN A 72 -6.18 16.94 -6.36
C ASN A 72 -6.72 15.97 -7.42
N THR A 73 -6.56 14.67 -7.24
CA THR A 73 -7.08 13.66 -8.17
C THR A 73 -8.60 13.48 -8.10
N GLY A 74 -9.22 13.95 -7.00
CA GLY A 74 -10.65 13.79 -6.73
C GLY A 74 -11.04 12.37 -6.29
N ALA A 75 -10.07 11.52 -5.98
CA ALA A 75 -10.27 10.14 -5.53
C ALA A 75 -9.18 9.72 -4.54
N PRO A 76 -9.44 8.72 -3.67
CA PRO A 76 -8.42 8.13 -2.82
C PRO A 76 -7.32 7.43 -3.64
N VAL A 77 -6.19 7.15 -2.98
CA VAL A 77 -5.16 6.28 -3.55
C VAL A 77 -5.75 4.90 -3.84
N THR A 78 -5.55 4.40 -5.05
CA THR A 78 -6.03 3.09 -5.49
C THR A 78 -4.88 2.18 -5.85
N VAL A 79 -5.08 0.87 -5.66
CA VAL A 79 -4.11 -0.16 -6.02
C VAL A 79 -4.73 -1.17 -6.97
N PRO A 80 -3.94 -1.76 -7.88
CA PRO A 80 -4.43 -2.79 -8.77
C PRO A 80 -4.83 -4.04 -7.98
N VAL A 81 -5.91 -4.69 -8.37
CA VAL A 81 -6.40 -5.93 -7.77
C VAL A 81 -6.74 -6.96 -8.84
N GLY A 82 -6.83 -8.23 -8.42
CA GLY A 82 -7.20 -9.33 -9.29
C GLY A 82 -6.10 -10.36 -9.50
N PRO A 83 -6.35 -11.40 -10.32
CA PRO A 83 -5.40 -12.50 -10.54
C PRO A 83 -4.04 -12.06 -11.09
N GLY A 84 -4.01 -10.98 -11.87
CA GLY A 84 -2.77 -10.43 -12.45
C GLY A 84 -1.80 -9.86 -11.43
N THR A 85 -2.24 -9.62 -10.18
CA THR A 85 -1.39 -9.10 -9.11
C THR A 85 -0.67 -10.20 -8.32
N LEU A 86 -1.04 -11.46 -8.53
CA LEU A 86 -0.46 -12.59 -7.80
C LEU A 86 1.02 -12.77 -8.16
N GLY A 87 1.86 -12.91 -7.13
CA GLY A 87 3.30 -13.05 -7.29
C GLY A 87 4.05 -11.78 -7.69
N ARG A 88 3.38 -10.63 -7.72
CA ARG A 88 3.96 -9.32 -8.06
C ARG A 88 4.32 -8.54 -6.79
N LEU A 89 5.24 -7.61 -6.92
CA LEU A 89 5.67 -6.69 -5.86
C LEU A 89 5.29 -5.27 -6.25
N PHE A 90 4.63 -4.56 -5.33
CA PHE A 90 4.15 -3.19 -5.54
C PHE A 90 4.65 -2.23 -4.46
N ASP A 91 4.73 -0.96 -4.80
CA ASP A 91 4.79 0.11 -3.83
C ASP A 91 3.37 0.42 -3.26
N VAL A 92 3.31 1.41 -2.37
CA VAL A 92 2.04 1.85 -1.75
C VAL A 92 1.07 2.49 -2.75
N THR A 93 1.56 2.96 -3.88
CA THR A 93 0.75 3.58 -4.96
C THR A 93 0.28 2.56 -6.00
N GLY A 94 0.65 1.28 -5.84
CA GLY A 94 0.31 0.22 -6.78
C GLY A 94 1.25 0.11 -7.99
N THR A 95 2.37 0.83 -7.97
CA THR A 95 3.40 0.73 -9.01
C THR A 95 4.22 -0.54 -8.84
N ALA A 96 4.44 -1.28 -9.91
CA ALA A 96 5.21 -2.53 -9.86
C ALA A 96 6.70 -2.25 -9.65
N LEU A 97 7.30 -2.88 -8.62
CA LEU A 97 8.72 -2.76 -8.26
C LEU A 97 9.57 -3.98 -8.66
N ASP A 98 8.95 -5.01 -9.20
CA ASP A 98 9.60 -6.29 -9.52
C ASP A 98 10.32 -6.32 -10.88
N GLY A 99 10.29 -5.24 -11.64
CA GLY A 99 10.92 -5.15 -12.96
C GLY A 99 10.24 -5.99 -14.05
N LEU A 100 9.07 -6.56 -13.80
CA LEU A 100 8.34 -7.39 -14.75
C LEU A 100 7.37 -6.61 -15.65
N GLY A 101 7.45 -5.27 -15.62
CA GLY A 101 6.56 -4.38 -16.39
C GLY A 101 5.20 -4.18 -15.73
N ASP A 102 4.30 -3.51 -16.44
CA ASP A 102 2.99 -3.15 -15.93
C ASP A 102 2.13 -4.37 -15.60
N VAL A 103 1.25 -4.20 -14.62
CA VAL A 103 0.34 -5.26 -14.19
C VAL A 103 -0.95 -5.15 -14.98
N PRO A 104 -1.38 -6.21 -15.67
CA PRO A 104 -2.68 -6.26 -16.29
C PRO A 104 -3.76 -6.39 -15.20
N ALA A 105 -4.10 -5.26 -14.56
CA ALA A 105 -5.17 -5.21 -13.58
C ALA A 105 -6.48 -4.93 -14.27
N GLU A 106 -7.48 -5.76 -13.99
CA GLU A 106 -8.84 -5.57 -14.49
C GLU A 106 -9.59 -4.54 -13.65
N ASP A 107 -9.16 -4.35 -12.39
CA ASP A 107 -9.85 -3.50 -11.42
C ASP A 107 -8.86 -2.80 -10.48
N HIS A 108 -9.29 -1.68 -9.89
CA HIS A 108 -8.51 -0.91 -8.91
C HIS A 108 -9.37 -0.61 -7.68
N TRP A 109 -8.83 -0.87 -6.52
CA TRP A 109 -9.53 -0.63 -5.26
C TRP A 109 -8.86 0.47 -4.45
N PRO A 110 -9.65 1.32 -3.78
CA PRO A 110 -9.09 2.30 -2.85
C PRO A 110 -8.44 1.60 -1.65
N ILE A 111 -7.32 2.16 -1.18
CA ILE A 111 -6.62 1.62 -0.01
C ILE A 111 -7.46 1.74 1.27
N HIS A 112 -8.30 2.77 1.38
CA HIS A 112 -9.29 2.96 2.45
C HIS A 112 -10.62 2.33 2.05
N ARG A 113 -10.69 1.01 2.22
CA ARG A 113 -11.90 0.25 1.93
C ARG A 113 -12.55 -0.25 3.22
N GLN A 114 -13.87 -0.20 3.24
CA GLN A 114 -14.62 -0.84 4.33
C GLN A 114 -14.36 -2.35 4.34
N PRO A 115 -14.19 -2.94 5.52
CA PRO A 115 -14.07 -4.40 5.62
C PRO A 115 -15.37 -5.07 5.14
N PRO A 116 -15.30 -6.32 4.65
CA PRO A 116 -16.51 -7.06 4.28
C PRO A 116 -17.45 -7.19 5.49
N PRO A 117 -18.77 -7.04 5.29
CA PRO A 117 -19.74 -7.20 6.36
C PRO A 117 -19.69 -8.63 6.91
N PHE A 118 -20.23 -8.81 8.12
CA PHE A 118 -20.11 -10.07 8.86
C PHE A 118 -20.73 -11.27 8.13
N ASP A 119 -21.79 -11.05 7.39
CA ASP A 119 -22.51 -12.06 6.59
C ASP A 119 -21.72 -12.54 5.37
N GLU A 120 -20.78 -11.75 4.88
CA GLU A 120 -19.86 -12.12 3.79
C GLU A 120 -18.60 -12.83 4.30
N GLN A 121 -18.35 -12.83 5.61
CA GLN A 121 -17.17 -13.46 6.18
C GLN A 121 -17.35 -14.97 6.29
N THR A 122 -16.37 -15.72 5.78
CA THR A 122 -16.38 -17.19 5.88
C THR A 122 -16.16 -17.61 7.33
N GLY A 123 -17.16 -18.21 7.96
CA GLY A 123 -17.10 -18.72 9.34
C GLY A 123 -16.27 -20.00 9.50
N THR A 124 -15.75 -20.56 8.42
CA THR A 124 -14.97 -21.81 8.44
C THR A 124 -13.49 -21.52 8.62
N THR A 125 -12.93 -22.14 9.65
CA THR A 125 -11.49 -22.12 9.91
C THR A 125 -10.81 -23.18 9.07
N GLU A 126 -10.06 -22.78 8.04
CA GLU A 126 -9.26 -23.68 7.22
C GLU A 126 -7.78 -23.58 7.64
N GLN A 127 -7.14 -24.73 7.85
CA GLN A 127 -5.72 -24.78 8.20
C GLN A 127 -4.86 -24.55 6.96
N LEU A 128 -3.83 -23.69 7.11
CA LEU A 128 -2.76 -23.54 6.14
C LEU A 128 -1.66 -24.56 6.44
N GLU A 129 -1.55 -25.59 5.61
CA GLU A 129 -0.48 -26.58 5.71
C GLU A 129 0.85 -25.94 5.26
N THR A 130 1.79 -25.82 6.22
CA THR A 130 3.10 -25.23 5.96
C THR A 130 4.13 -26.27 5.53
N GLY A 131 3.88 -27.55 5.80
CA GLY A 131 4.81 -28.66 5.64
C GLY A 131 5.84 -28.77 6.78
N VAL A 132 5.78 -27.87 7.77
CA VAL A 132 6.60 -27.92 8.98
C VAL A 132 5.83 -28.60 10.07
N LYS A 133 6.19 -29.86 10.38
CA LYS A 133 5.46 -30.69 11.33
C LYS A 133 5.16 -30.03 12.67
N VAL A 134 6.11 -29.25 13.19
CA VAL A 134 5.95 -28.56 14.47
C VAL A 134 4.84 -27.51 14.39
N PHE A 135 4.79 -26.72 13.33
CA PHE A 135 3.75 -25.71 13.16
C PHE A 135 2.40 -26.35 12.88
N ASP A 136 2.37 -27.31 11.97
CA ASP A 136 1.11 -27.91 11.53
C ASP A 136 0.42 -28.73 12.64
N LEU A 137 1.20 -29.30 13.56
CA LEU A 137 0.68 -30.12 14.67
C LEU A 137 0.45 -29.35 15.96
N LEU A 138 1.38 -28.43 16.33
CA LEU A 138 1.37 -27.78 17.64
C LEU A 138 0.80 -26.36 17.61
N THR A 139 0.99 -25.65 16.51
CA THR A 139 0.55 -24.27 16.34
C THR A 139 0.03 -24.04 14.91
N PRO A 140 -1.06 -24.72 14.52
CA PRO A 140 -1.54 -24.66 13.13
C PRO A 140 -1.87 -23.24 12.73
N PHE A 141 -1.46 -22.87 11.53
CA PHE A 141 -1.77 -21.59 10.94
C PHE A 141 -3.14 -21.62 10.29
N GLN A 142 -3.85 -20.53 10.45
CA GLN A 142 -5.19 -20.37 9.90
C GLN A 142 -5.12 -19.58 8.59
N ARG A 143 -5.77 -20.05 7.53
CA ARG A 143 -5.93 -19.26 6.30
C ARG A 143 -6.66 -17.97 6.59
N GLY A 144 -6.13 -16.82 6.07
CA GLY A 144 -6.67 -15.50 6.35
C GLY A 144 -6.32 -14.94 7.74
N GLY A 145 -5.60 -15.71 8.57
CA GLY A 145 -5.12 -15.28 9.89
C GLY A 145 -3.90 -14.37 9.82
N LYS A 146 -3.66 -13.60 10.88
CA LYS A 146 -2.43 -12.83 11.07
C LYS A 146 -1.45 -13.67 11.88
N ILE A 147 -0.28 -13.97 11.31
CA ILE A 147 0.73 -14.83 11.91
C ILE A 147 2.01 -14.02 12.08
N GLY A 148 2.53 -13.98 13.32
CA GLY A 148 3.80 -13.38 13.64
C GLY A 148 4.86 -14.46 13.89
N ALA A 149 5.99 -14.40 13.15
CA ALA A 149 7.15 -15.26 13.39
C ALA A 149 8.34 -14.40 13.82
N ILE A 150 8.86 -14.64 15.02
CA ILE A 150 9.96 -13.88 15.62
C ILE A 150 11.15 -14.82 15.83
N GLY A 151 12.30 -14.44 15.28
CA GLY A 151 13.55 -15.17 15.42
C GLY A 151 14.68 -14.30 15.96
N GLY A 152 15.71 -14.91 16.53
CA GLY A 152 16.93 -14.21 16.94
C GLY A 152 17.73 -13.71 15.74
N ALA A 153 18.48 -12.62 15.92
CA ALA A 153 19.33 -12.05 14.88
C ALA A 153 20.36 -13.08 14.36
N GLY A 154 20.52 -13.15 13.04
CA GLY A 154 21.55 -13.96 12.38
C GLY A 154 21.15 -15.39 11.99
N ARG A 155 19.90 -15.80 12.22
CA ARG A 155 19.40 -17.05 11.63
C ARG A 155 18.38 -16.74 10.53
N PRO A 156 18.61 -17.19 9.30
CA PRO A 156 17.55 -17.14 8.30
C PRO A 156 16.38 -17.98 8.82
N PHE A 157 15.21 -17.36 8.86
CA PHE A 157 13.96 -18.08 9.13
C PHE A 157 13.79 -19.16 8.05
N PRO A 158 13.19 -20.28 8.39
CA PRO A 158 13.55 -21.63 8.01
C PRO A 158 13.97 -21.81 6.55
N SER A 159 14.67 -22.90 6.31
CA SER A 159 15.28 -23.23 5.04
C SER A 159 14.41 -22.90 3.80
N PRO A 160 15.06 -22.67 2.67
CA PRO A 160 14.45 -22.23 1.42
C PRO A 160 13.28 -23.08 0.87
N GLU A 161 12.96 -24.14 1.54
CA GLU A 161 11.92 -25.10 1.14
C GLU A 161 10.54 -24.79 1.77
N ILE A 162 10.45 -23.86 2.73
CA ILE A 162 9.18 -23.47 3.34
C ILE A 162 8.60 -22.31 2.55
N ARG A 163 7.58 -22.58 1.79
CA ARG A 163 6.73 -21.58 1.13
C ARG A 163 5.79 -20.98 2.15
N LEU A 164 6.21 -19.90 2.81
CA LEU A 164 5.31 -19.10 3.62
C LEU A 164 4.54 -18.14 2.70
N GLY A 165 3.33 -18.48 2.39
CA GLY A 165 2.39 -17.53 1.81
C GLY A 165 1.97 -16.54 2.91
N VAL A 166 2.32 -15.26 2.77
CA VAL A 166 1.72 -14.22 3.61
C VAL A 166 0.35 -13.90 3.02
N VAL A 167 -0.70 -14.40 3.65
CA VAL A 167 -2.07 -14.04 3.30
C VAL A 167 -2.38 -12.77 4.07
N SER A 168 -2.32 -11.62 3.42
CA SER A 168 -2.95 -10.41 3.96
C SER A 168 -4.46 -10.53 3.74
N GLY A 169 -5.28 -10.01 4.66
CA GLY A 169 -6.74 -10.11 4.65
C GLY A 169 -7.46 -9.54 3.42
N ALA A 170 -6.74 -9.17 2.36
CA ALA A 170 -7.25 -8.70 1.08
C ALA A 170 -7.14 -9.75 -0.05
N GLY A 171 -6.85 -11.01 0.27
CA GLY A 171 -6.88 -12.11 -0.71
C GLY A 171 -5.67 -12.21 -1.66
N ALA A 172 -4.60 -11.45 -1.44
CA ALA A 172 -3.38 -11.61 -2.21
C ALA A 172 -2.46 -12.64 -1.56
N VAL A 173 -2.24 -13.77 -2.23
CA VAL A 173 -1.23 -14.77 -1.86
C VAL A 173 0.04 -14.46 -2.65
N ALA A 174 1.04 -13.88 -2.01
CA ALA A 174 2.37 -13.77 -2.61
C ALA A 174 3.09 -15.12 -2.48
N GLU A 175 3.17 -15.88 -3.55
CA GLU A 175 3.96 -17.11 -3.61
C GLU A 175 5.43 -16.75 -3.91
N ARG A 176 6.30 -16.82 -2.91
CA ARG A 176 7.71 -16.41 -2.99
C ARG A 176 8.62 -17.34 -3.82
N SER A 177 8.08 -18.19 -4.67
CA SER A 177 8.87 -19.15 -5.45
C SER A 177 9.73 -18.53 -6.56
N ASP A 178 9.44 -17.31 -7.00
CA ASP A 178 10.11 -16.71 -8.16
C ASP A 178 11.21 -15.70 -7.84
N LEU A 179 11.31 -15.21 -6.60
CA LEU A 179 12.33 -14.24 -6.21
C LEU A 179 13.78 -14.79 -6.29
N ARG A 180 13.97 -16.11 -6.34
CA ARG A 180 15.29 -16.72 -6.52
C ARG A 180 15.84 -16.64 -7.93
N LYS A 181 15.01 -16.42 -8.93
CA LYS A 181 15.46 -16.35 -10.33
C LYS A 181 16.12 -15.02 -10.67
N HIS A 182 15.98 -14.02 -9.80
CA HIS A 182 16.44 -12.65 -10.04
C HIS A 182 17.51 -12.15 -9.06
N GLY A 183 18.14 -13.02 -8.25
CA GLY A 183 19.40 -12.70 -7.56
C GLY A 183 19.28 -11.80 -6.32
N TYR A 184 18.17 -11.84 -5.59
CA TYR A 184 18.02 -11.21 -4.28
C TYR A 184 17.97 -12.22 -3.14
#